data_0486d027d63ef70f3f2c2a08d80353ee
#
_entry.id   0486d027d63ef70f3f2c2a08d80353ee
#
_cell.length_a   1.000
_cell.length_b   1.000
_cell.length_c   1.000
_cell.angle_alpha   90.00
_cell.angle_beta   90.00
_cell.angle_gamma   90.00
#
_symmetry.space_group_name_H-M   'P 1'
#
loop_
_entity.id
_entity.type
_entity.pdbx_description
1 polymer ?
#
loop_
_entity_poly.entity_id
_entity_poly.type
_entity_poly.pdbx_seq_one_letter_code
_entity_poly.pdbx_strand_id
1 'polypeptide(L)'
;MILQEYLKAHYSSLDLGDQPDFFQFFVCEQVMKSFDLSFDELLSGIVDGGDDGKADAIYFTVNGKLVQEDTSFDEVGKNPEIELYIVQVKASDSYKENVLDGLSQLFDHVFDWGSDVQKFQKLYNKELLEKISLFRDTYMAIAKQIPVLHVRIVYASQGDTSQVHLKVREKAKLLEEKCLRTFHKSKCSVEFLGARELLDSTNRQPDATLPLVTQRYIDCAFSNGSAGYVCFVNLKEFYKFISDENGEKRTGIFESNVRDYQGRVEVNKEISFTLEHKGEEDFWWLNNGVTILAEEAFITPPRINITNPHLS
;
A
#
# COMPACT_ATOMS: atom_id res chain seq x y z
N MET A 1 -12.73 10.15 -18.43
CA MET A 1 -12.52 9.32 -19.64
C MET A 1 -11.24 8.47 -19.50
N ILE A 2 -10.04 9.03 -19.37
CA ILE A 2 -8.79 8.24 -19.26
C ILE A 2 -8.78 7.30 -18.06
N LEU A 3 -9.15 7.79 -16.87
CA LEU A 3 -9.22 6.96 -15.65
C LEU A 3 -10.17 5.77 -15.81
N GLN A 4 -11.33 5.95 -16.44
CA GLN A 4 -12.30 4.87 -16.67
C GLN A 4 -11.74 3.79 -17.61
N GLU A 5 -11.03 4.20 -18.67
CA GLU A 5 -10.36 3.25 -19.57
C GLU A 5 -9.22 2.51 -18.87
N TYR A 6 -8.46 3.21 -18.03
CA TYR A 6 -7.41 2.60 -17.20
C TYR A 6 -8.00 1.53 -16.26
N LEU A 7 -9.03 1.88 -15.49
CA LEU A 7 -9.69 0.96 -14.56
C LEU A 7 -10.23 -0.28 -15.30
N LYS A 8 -10.89 -0.07 -16.43
CA LYS A 8 -11.41 -1.17 -17.26
C LYS A 8 -10.29 -2.08 -17.77
N ALA A 9 -9.18 -1.52 -18.20
CA ALA A 9 -8.07 -2.30 -18.73
C ALA A 9 -7.36 -3.13 -17.67
N HIS A 10 -7.20 -2.60 -16.44
CA HIS A 10 -6.36 -3.22 -15.41
C HIS A 10 -7.15 -4.05 -14.39
N TYR A 11 -8.43 -3.71 -14.14
CA TYR A 11 -9.20 -4.33 -13.07
C TYR A 11 -10.38 -5.19 -13.55
N SER A 12 -10.72 -5.19 -14.86
CA SER A 12 -11.85 -5.98 -15.38
C SER A 12 -11.67 -7.50 -15.24
N SER A 13 -10.46 -7.98 -15.05
CA SER A 13 -10.15 -9.40 -14.84
C SER A 13 -10.13 -9.80 -13.36
N LEU A 14 -10.19 -8.84 -12.44
CA LEU A 14 -10.23 -9.11 -11.01
C LEU A 14 -11.65 -9.53 -10.61
N ASP A 15 -11.75 -10.65 -9.91
CA ASP A 15 -12.98 -11.08 -9.26
C ASP A 15 -13.05 -10.45 -7.86
N LEU A 16 -13.69 -9.27 -7.77
CA LEU A 16 -13.91 -8.60 -6.49
C LEU A 16 -15.11 -9.17 -5.73
N GLY A 17 -15.82 -10.16 -6.30
CA GLY A 17 -17.03 -10.74 -5.72
C GLY A 17 -18.16 -9.71 -5.60
N ASP A 18 -18.91 -9.78 -4.48
CA ASP A 18 -19.92 -8.77 -4.10
C ASP A 18 -19.29 -7.51 -3.48
N GLN A 19 -18.00 -7.34 -3.64
CA GLN A 19 -17.16 -6.35 -2.96
C GLN A 19 -16.94 -5.07 -3.80
N PRO A 20 -16.14 -4.11 -3.33
CA PRO A 20 -16.12 -2.71 -3.76
C PRO A 20 -16.02 -2.56 -5.27
N ASP A 21 -16.49 -1.43 -5.79
CA ASP A 21 -16.27 -1.12 -7.19
C ASP A 21 -14.77 -0.99 -7.50
N PHE A 22 -14.39 -1.19 -8.76
CA PHE A 22 -12.99 -1.11 -9.18
C PHE A 22 -12.33 0.22 -8.84
N PHE A 23 -13.11 1.30 -8.78
CA PHE A 23 -12.57 2.61 -8.44
C PHE A 23 -12.20 2.70 -6.96
N GLN A 24 -13.02 2.14 -6.07
CA GLN A 24 -12.74 2.10 -4.64
C GLN A 24 -11.47 1.28 -4.35
N PHE A 25 -11.39 0.07 -4.94
CA PHE A 25 -10.20 -0.77 -4.80
C PHE A 25 -8.94 -0.06 -5.30
N PHE A 26 -9.00 0.52 -6.51
CA PHE A 26 -7.91 1.28 -7.11
C PHE A 26 -7.44 2.44 -6.21
N VAL A 27 -8.38 3.21 -5.65
CA VAL A 27 -8.01 4.31 -4.72
C VAL A 27 -7.28 3.77 -3.51
N CYS A 28 -7.79 2.70 -2.89
CA CYS A 28 -7.14 2.08 -1.74
C CYS A 28 -5.73 1.58 -2.07
N GLU A 29 -5.56 0.92 -3.23
CA GLU A 29 -4.26 0.48 -3.72
C GLU A 29 -3.29 1.67 -3.91
N GLN A 30 -3.73 2.76 -4.54
CA GLN A 30 -2.86 3.93 -4.73
C GLN A 30 -2.51 4.64 -3.41
N VAL A 31 -3.46 4.73 -2.47
CA VAL A 31 -3.24 5.33 -1.14
C VAL A 31 -2.26 4.50 -0.31
N MET A 32 -2.38 3.18 -0.38
CA MET A 32 -1.56 2.23 0.40
C MET A 32 -0.32 1.73 -0.36
N LYS A 33 -0.06 2.27 -1.54
CA LYS A 33 0.99 1.80 -2.47
C LYS A 33 2.38 1.66 -1.83
N SER A 34 2.73 2.54 -0.90
CA SER A 34 4.04 2.53 -0.22
C SER A 34 4.22 1.36 0.76
N PHE A 35 3.15 0.62 1.08
CA PHE A 35 3.18 -0.47 2.05
C PHE A 35 3.22 -1.86 1.42
N ASP A 36 3.18 -1.96 0.09
CA ASP A 36 3.25 -3.22 -0.69
C ASP A 36 2.26 -4.28 -0.17
N LEU A 37 1.00 -3.86 0.02
CA LEU A 37 -0.04 -4.73 0.56
C LEU A 37 -0.49 -5.75 -0.49
N SER A 38 -0.70 -6.97 -0.06
CA SER A 38 -1.35 -8.00 -0.87
C SER A 38 -2.81 -7.64 -1.17
N PHE A 39 -3.40 -8.31 -2.15
CA PHE A 39 -4.81 -8.13 -2.50
C PHE A 39 -5.75 -8.32 -1.30
N ASP A 40 -5.53 -9.37 -0.50
CA ASP A 40 -6.35 -9.65 0.69
C ASP A 40 -6.17 -8.59 1.78
N GLU A 41 -4.95 -8.06 1.96
CA GLU A 41 -4.67 -6.98 2.90
C GLU A 41 -5.36 -5.68 2.47
N LEU A 42 -5.35 -5.36 1.18
CA LEU A 42 -6.09 -4.21 0.66
C LEU A 42 -7.59 -4.36 0.88
N LEU A 43 -8.16 -5.53 0.56
CA LEU A 43 -9.58 -5.80 0.82
C LEU A 43 -9.91 -5.73 2.31
N SER A 44 -9.02 -6.21 3.17
CA SER A 44 -9.27 -6.22 4.62
C SER A 44 -9.50 -4.83 5.22
N GLY A 45 -9.01 -3.77 4.61
CA GLY A 45 -9.22 -2.40 5.10
C GLY A 45 -10.51 -1.76 4.61
N ILE A 46 -11.15 -2.32 3.59
CA ILE A 46 -12.37 -1.77 3.00
C ILE A 46 -13.55 -2.05 3.93
N VAL A 47 -14.34 -1.00 4.17
CA VAL A 47 -15.53 -1.03 5.02
C VAL A 47 -16.73 -0.87 4.07
N ASP A 48 -17.41 -1.97 3.76
CA ASP A 48 -18.51 -1.98 2.80
C ASP A 48 -19.89 -1.94 3.48
N GLY A 49 -20.95 -1.51 2.74
CA GLY A 49 -22.36 -1.77 3.08
C GLY A 49 -23.07 -0.61 3.69
N GLY A 50 -22.99 0.57 3.59
CA GLY A 50 -23.76 1.67 4.23
C GLY A 50 -23.47 1.82 5.71
N ASP A 51 -23.88 2.91 6.30
CA ASP A 51 -23.58 3.28 7.68
C ASP A 51 -22.08 3.26 8.02
N ASP A 52 -21.28 3.58 7.00
CA ASP A 52 -19.80 3.63 7.02
C ASP A 52 -19.22 4.89 7.68
N GLY A 53 -20.06 5.78 8.16
CA GLY A 53 -19.61 7.07 8.72
C GLY A 53 -18.89 7.98 7.73
N LYS A 54 -18.98 7.70 6.43
CA LYS A 54 -18.23 8.31 5.34
C LYS A 54 -16.74 7.91 5.34
N ALA A 55 -16.43 6.72 5.84
CA ALA A 55 -15.12 6.08 5.69
C ALA A 55 -15.31 4.79 4.92
N ASP A 56 -14.99 4.78 3.63
CA ASP A 56 -15.11 3.61 2.76
C ASP A 56 -13.96 2.61 3.00
N ALA A 57 -12.85 3.06 3.57
CA ALA A 57 -11.78 2.16 4.03
C ALA A 57 -11.00 2.75 5.22
N ILE A 58 -10.51 1.87 6.09
CA ILE A 58 -9.62 2.21 7.20
C ILE A 58 -8.43 1.25 7.20
N TYR A 59 -7.24 1.82 7.13
CA TYR A 59 -5.98 1.11 7.31
C TYR A 59 -5.16 1.77 8.41
N PHE A 60 -4.37 1.02 9.13
CA PHE A 60 -3.36 1.61 9.98
C PHE A 60 -2.14 0.72 10.09
N THR A 61 -0.99 1.36 10.22
CA THR A 61 0.30 0.70 10.29
C THR A 61 1.00 1.07 11.59
N VAL A 62 1.89 0.20 12.05
CA VAL A 62 2.85 0.47 13.12
C VAL A 62 4.25 0.24 12.55
N ASN A 63 5.07 1.29 12.53
CA ASN A 63 6.40 1.28 11.91
C ASN A 63 6.38 0.75 10.47
N GLY A 64 5.40 1.20 9.66
CA GLY A 64 5.24 0.82 8.27
C GLY A 64 4.63 -0.56 8.02
N LYS A 65 4.31 -1.34 9.04
CA LYS A 65 3.65 -2.66 8.90
C LYS A 65 2.15 -2.55 9.15
N LEU A 66 1.35 -3.08 8.22
CA LEU A 66 -0.11 -3.13 8.38
C LEU A 66 -0.48 -3.92 9.63
N VAL A 67 -1.39 -3.39 10.42
CA VAL A 67 -1.90 -4.07 11.61
C VAL A 67 -3.14 -4.87 11.27
N GLN A 68 -3.10 -6.15 11.65
CA GLN A 68 -4.21 -7.10 11.57
C GLN A 68 -4.51 -7.65 12.98
N GLU A 69 -5.57 -8.44 13.12
CA GLU A 69 -6.02 -8.96 14.42
C GLU A 69 -4.98 -9.82 15.16
N ASP A 70 -4.11 -10.49 14.41
CA ASP A 70 -3.06 -11.37 14.91
C ASP A 70 -1.69 -10.69 15.09
N THR A 71 -1.61 -9.37 14.86
CA THR A 71 -0.35 -8.62 14.95
C THR A 71 0.15 -8.54 16.39
N SER A 72 1.40 -9.02 16.64
CA SER A 72 2.06 -8.88 17.94
C SER A 72 2.84 -7.58 18.05
N PHE A 73 2.84 -6.97 19.23
CA PHE A 73 3.54 -5.73 19.55
C PHE A 73 4.68 -5.91 20.56
N ASP A 74 5.09 -7.15 20.83
CA ASP A 74 6.09 -7.48 21.87
C ASP A 74 7.47 -6.85 21.61
N GLU A 75 7.81 -6.66 20.34
CA GLU A 75 9.11 -6.10 19.90
C GLU A 75 9.05 -4.61 19.53
N VAL A 76 7.94 -3.93 19.78
CA VAL A 76 7.79 -2.53 19.41
C VAL A 76 8.63 -1.64 20.35
N GLY A 77 9.61 -0.95 19.77
CA GLY A 77 10.52 -0.06 20.47
C GLY A 77 9.86 1.25 20.94
N LYS A 78 10.68 2.20 21.41
CA LYS A 78 10.21 3.54 21.82
C LYS A 78 9.86 4.40 20.62
N ASN A 79 8.83 5.24 20.81
CA ASN A 79 8.31 6.19 19.81
C ASN A 79 7.93 5.50 18.48
N PRO A 80 7.15 4.41 18.50
CA PRO A 80 6.71 3.80 17.26
C PRO A 80 5.85 4.80 16.46
N GLU A 81 5.97 4.74 15.15
CA GLU A 81 5.15 5.54 14.25
C GLU A 81 3.88 4.79 13.91
N ILE A 82 2.73 5.41 14.17
CA ILE A 82 1.43 4.90 13.75
C ILE A 82 0.91 5.80 12.64
N GLU A 83 0.58 5.23 11.50
CA GLU A 83 -0.14 5.93 10.45
C GLU A 83 -1.55 5.37 10.33
N LEU A 84 -2.55 6.21 10.54
CA LEU A 84 -3.98 5.88 10.38
C LEU A 84 -4.49 6.53 9.10
N TYR A 85 -4.96 5.71 8.16
CA TYR A 85 -5.57 6.13 6.91
C TYR A 85 -7.09 5.96 7.00
N ILE A 86 -7.83 7.03 6.76
CA ILE A 86 -9.29 7.04 6.62
C ILE A 86 -9.59 7.47 5.19
N VAL A 87 -10.08 6.56 4.38
CA VAL A 87 -10.28 6.77 2.95
C VAL A 87 -11.76 6.87 2.65
N GLN A 88 -12.15 7.95 1.97
CA GLN A 88 -13.48 8.13 1.39
C GLN A 88 -13.38 8.23 -0.11
N VAL A 89 -14.18 7.45 -0.80
CA VAL A 89 -14.20 7.37 -2.27
C VAL A 89 -15.57 7.77 -2.82
N LYS A 90 -15.59 8.58 -3.83
CA LYS A 90 -16.80 8.94 -4.57
C LYS A 90 -16.61 8.75 -6.07
N ALA A 91 -17.39 7.90 -6.68
CA ALA A 91 -17.42 7.68 -8.12
C ALA A 91 -17.98 8.88 -8.92
N SER A 92 -18.27 10.01 -8.27
CA SER A 92 -18.71 11.26 -8.90
C SER A 92 -17.55 12.21 -9.14
N ASP A 93 -17.77 13.21 -9.99
CA ASP A 93 -16.76 14.23 -10.33
C ASP A 93 -16.69 15.37 -9.31
N SER A 94 -17.38 15.27 -8.19
CA SER A 94 -17.50 16.39 -7.25
C SER A 94 -17.25 16.00 -5.79
N TYR A 95 -16.64 16.94 -5.07
CA TYR A 95 -16.41 16.84 -3.63
C TYR A 95 -17.57 17.52 -2.89
N LYS A 96 -18.25 16.80 -2.01
CA LYS A 96 -19.43 17.27 -1.26
C LYS A 96 -19.11 17.53 0.19
N GLU A 97 -19.69 18.61 0.73
CA GLU A 97 -19.51 19.04 2.13
C GLU A 97 -19.97 17.98 3.16
N ASN A 98 -21.08 17.30 2.86
CA ASN A 98 -21.67 16.31 3.77
C ASN A 98 -20.78 15.09 4.06
N VAL A 99 -19.79 14.83 3.23
CA VAL A 99 -18.76 13.81 3.47
C VAL A 99 -17.91 14.20 4.67
N LEU A 100 -17.40 15.42 4.66
CA LEU A 100 -16.58 15.94 5.77
C LEU A 100 -17.40 16.13 7.07
N ASP A 101 -18.69 16.44 6.94
CA ASP A 101 -19.61 16.49 8.10
C ASP A 101 -19.75 15.08 8.73
N GLY A 102 -19.94 14.04 7.89
CA GLY A 102 -20.01 12.66 8.36
C GLY A 102 -18.73 12.20 9.03
N LEU A 103 -17.57 12.43 8.38
CA LEU A 103 -16.26 12.14 9.00
C LEU A 103 -16.07 12.90 10.31
N SER A 104 -16.50 14.17 10.37
CA SER A 104 -16.43 14.95 11.60
C SER A 104 -17.27 14.34 12.74
N GLN A 105 -18.46 13.78 12.44
CA GLN A 105 -19.27 13.06 13.40
C GLN A 105 -18.62 11.74 13.82
N LEU A 106 -17.97 11.05 12.91
CA LEU A 106 -17.23 9.83 13.21
C LEU A 106 -16.16 10.08 14.29
N PHE A 107 -15.42 11.21 14.19
CA PHE A 107 -14.43 11.59 15.20
C PHE A 107 -15.09 11.84 16.57
N ASP A 108 -16.25 12.49 16.63
CA ASP A 108 -16.97 12.72 17.88
C ASP A 108 -17.49 11.44 18.54
N HIS A 109 -17.84 10.44 17.73
CA HIS A 109 -18.50 9.24 18.21
C HIS A 109 -17.50 8.15 18.60
N VAL A 110 -16.67 7.71 17.65
CA VAL A 110 -15.93 6.47 17.82
C VAL A 110 -14.40 6.66 17.99
N PHE A 111 -13.87 7.83 17.64
CA PHE A 111 -12.48 8.17 17.94
C PHE A 111 -12.29 8.89 19.27
N ASP A 112 -13.38 9.35 19.93
CA ASP A 112 -13.30 9.83 21.30
C ASP A 112 -12.91 8.69 22.25
N TRP A 113 -11.76 8.81 22.90
CA TRP A 113 -11.22 7.81 23.83
C TRP A 113 -12.13 7.52 25.03
N GLY A 114 -12.96 8.47 25.43
CA GLY A 114 -13.92 8.33 26.54
C GLY A 114 -15.19 7.59 26.13
N SER A 115 -15.44 7.41 24.83
CA SER A 115 -16.66 6.78 24.36
C SER A 115 -16.50 5.27 24.19
N ASP A 116 -17.56 4.54 24.48
CA ASP A 116 -17.69 3.13 24.21
C ASP A 116 -18.18 2.96 22.76
N VAL A 117 -17.32 2.39 21.91
CA VAL A 117 -17.59 2.16 20.48
C VAL A 117 -18.87 1.35 20.25
N GLN A 118 -19.18 0.42 21.16
CA GLN A 118 -20.36 -0.45 21.06
C GLN A 118 -21.69 0.29 21.16
N LYS A 119 -21.71 1.50 21.72
CA LYS A 119 -22.93 2.34 21.75
C LYS A 119 -23.40 2.79 20.36
N PHE A 120 -22.52 2.73 19.38
CA PHE A 120 -22.77 3.25 18.04
C PHE A 120 -23.14 2.15 17.01
N GLN A 121 -23.37 0.91 17.42
CA GLN A 121 -23.77 -0.21 16.55
C GLN A 121 -25.03 0.02 15.70
N LYS A 122 -25.87 0.99 16.11
CA LYS A 122 -27.07 1.37 15.34
C LYS A 122 -26.82 2.48 14.32
N LEU A 123 -25.65 3.11 14.39
CA LEU A 123 -25.27 4.24 13.54
C LEU A 123 -24.19 3.87 12.53
N TYR A 124 -23.39 2.85 12.85
CA TYR A 124 -22.28 2.43 12.03
C TYR A 124 -22.30 0.94 11.84
N ASN A 125 -21.80 0.50 10.66
CA ASN A 125 -21.69 -0.91 10.36
C ASN A 125 -20.62 -1.60 11.24
N LYS A 126 -20.68 -2.93 11.25
CA LYS A 126 -19.86 -3.77 12.12
C LYS A 126 -18.38 -3.67 11.75
N GLU A 127 -18.07 -3.72 10.47
CA GLU A 127 -16.72 -3.70 9.90
C GLU A 127 -15.98 -2.42 10.32
N LEU A 128 -16.64 -1.26 10.19
CA LEU A 128 -16.09 0.02 10.65
C LEU A 128 -15.77 -0.01 12.14
N LEU A 129 -16.71 -0.46 12.97
CA LEU A 129 -16.54 -0.48 14.43
C LEU A 129 -15.43 -1.45 14.85
N GLU A 130 -15.28 -2.57 14.19
CA GLU A 130 -14.20 -3.54 14.42
C GLU A 130 -12.83 -2.94 14.08
N LYS A 131 -12.68 -2.28 12.92
CA LYS A 131 -11.43 -1.60 12.55
C LYS A 131 -11.05 -0.50 13.52
N ILE A 132 -12.01 0.32 13.95
CA ILE A 132 -11.75 1.38 14.92
C ILE A 132 -11.42 0.81 16.29
N SER A 133 -12.09 -0.26 16.71
CA SER A 133 -11.75 -0.95 17.97
C SER A 133 -10.33 -1.50 17.93
N LEU A 134 -9.96 -2.19 16.85
CA LEU A 134 -8.60 -2.71 16.65
C LEU A 134 -7.55 -1.59 16.71
N PHE A 135 -7.80 -0.45 16.05
CA PHE A 135 -6.92 0.72 16.12
C PHE A 135 -6.77 1.24 17.56
N ARG A 136 -7.88 1.40 18.28
CA ARG A 136 -7.88 1.88 19.67
C ARG A 136 -7.13 0.92 20.59
N ASP A 137 -7.40 -0.36 20.48
CA ASP A 137 -6.75 -1.41 21.29
C ASP A 137 -5.24 -1.46 21.01
N THR A 138 -4.84 -1.37 19.74
CA THR A 138 -3.43 -1.26 19.33
C THR A 138 -2.76 -0.03 19.94
N TYR A 139 -3.37 1.14 19.80
CA TYR A 139 -2.82 2.38 20.35
C TYR A 139 -2.63 2.29 21.86
N MET A 140 -3.62 1.73 22.58
CA MET A 140 -3.54 1.53 24.03
C MET A 140 -2.48 0.49 24.42
N ALA A 141 -2.35 -0.58 23.67
CA ALA A 141 -1.33 -1.62 23.92
C ALA A 141 0.08 -1.05 23.88
N ILE A 142 0.37 -0.15 22.93
CA ILE A 142 1.70 0.47 22.76
C ILE A 142 1.80 1.89 23.35
N ALA A 143 0.81 2.35 24.12
CA ALA A 143 0.79 3.70 24.69
C ALA A 143 2.01 4.01 25.57
N LYS A 144 2.56 3.00 26.27
CA LYS A 144 3.76 3.13 27.12
C LYS A 144 5.03 3.46 26.31
N GLN A 145 5.06 3.10 25.03
CA GLN A 145 6.15 3.39 24.10
C GLN A 145 6.09 4.81 23.55
N ILE A 146 5.04 5.58 23.89
CA ILE A 146 4.80 6.97 23.43
C ILE A 146 4.74 7.06 21.90
N PRO A 147 3.75 6.41 21.26
CA PRO A 147 3.63 6.40 19.82
C PRO A 147 3.44 7.79 19.23
N VAL A 148 3.97 7.99 18.04
CA VAL A 148 3.73 9.19 17.21
C VAL A 148 2.63 8.85 16.22
N LEU A 149 1.47 9.50 16.31
CA LEU A 149 0.32 9.23 15.46
C LEU A 149 0.24 10.25 14.31
N HIS A 150 0.14 9.72 13.09
CA HIS A 150 -0.18 10.48 11.89
C HIS A 150 -1.53 10.01 11.37
N VAL A 151 -2.50 10.89 11.28
CA VAL A 151 -3.82 10.62 10.70
C VAL A 151 -3.87 11.23 9.31
N ARG A 152 -4.14 10.41 8.32
CA ARG A 152 -4.29 10.80 6.92
C ARG A 152 -5.72 10.51 6.48
N ILE A 153 -6.48 11.57 6.23
CA ILE A 153 -7.85 11.49 5.73
C ILE A 153 -7.79 11.77 4.23
N VAL A 154 -8.13 10.77 3.44
CA VAL A 154 -8.11 10.87 1.98
C VAL A 154 -9.52 10.93 1.44
N TYR A 155 -9.85 12.00 0.74
CA TYR A 155 -11.11 12.12 0.01
C TYR A 155 -10.86 12.05 -1.49
N ALA A 156 -11.10 10.88 -2.07
CA ALA A 156 -10.92 10.61 -3.48
C ALA A 156 -12.22 10.77 -4.28
N SER A 157 -12.09 11.29 -5.50
CA SER A 157 -13.18 11.49 -6.46
C SER A 157 -12.63 11.35 -7.88
N GLN A 158 -13.49 11.12 -8.85
CA GLN A 158 -13.09 11.14 -10.28
C GLN A 158 -12.96 12.55 -10.86
N GLY A 159 -13.24 13.58 -10.07
CA GLY A 159 -13.17 14.98 -10.46
C GLY A 159 -11.75 15.57 -10.42
N ASP A 160 -11.69 16.87 -10.72
CA ASP A 160 -10.48 17.67 -10.66
C ASP A 160 -10.35 18.35 -9.30
N THR A 161 -9.24 18.15 -8.62
CA THR A 161 -8.96 18.76 -7.30
C THR A 161 -8.90 20.27 -7.32
N SER A 162 -8.60 20.88 -8.49
CA SER A 162 -8.67 22.34 -8.66
C SER A 162 -10.08 22.90 -8.52
N GLN A 163 -11.11 22.06 -8.73
CA GLN A 163 -12.53 22.42 -8.64
C GLN A 163 -13.13 22.19 -7.25
N VAL A 164 -12.33 21.77 -6.28
CA VAL A 164 -12.81 21.62 -4.88
C VAL A 164 -13.25 22.97 -4.35
N HIS A 165 -14.55 23.07 -4.03
CA HIS A 165 -15.15 24.31 -3.59
C HIS A 165 -14.54 24.81 -2.26
N LEU A 166 -14.42 26.13 -2.11
CA LEU A 166 -13.81 26.74 -0.93
C LEU A 166 -14.43 26.24 0.40
N LYS A 167 -15.74 26.07 0.46
CA LYS A 167 -16.42 25.56 1.67
C LYS A 167 -15.96 24.13 2.03
N VAL A 168 -15.72 23.29 1.03
CA VAL A 168 -15.21 21.92 1.26
C VAL A 168 -13.81 21.99 1.84
N ARG A 169 -12.95 22.86 1.30
CA ARG A 169 -11.59 23.07 1.82
C ARG A 169 -11.58 23.61 3.26
N GLU A 170 -12.49 24.55 3.57
CA GLU A 170 -12.63 25.06 4.95
C GLU A 170 -13.13 23.99 5.92
N LYS A 171 -14.08 23.14 5.51
CA LYS A 171 -14.51 22.00 6.32
C LYS A 171 -13.40 20.97 6.52
N ALA A 172 -12.55 20.75 5.53
CA ALA A 172 -11.38 19.90 5.68
C ALA A 172 -10.43 20.41 6.76
N LYS A 173 -10.13 21.70 6.79
CA LYS A 173 -9.32 22.33 7.85
C LYS A 173 -9.97 22.17 9.24
N LEU A 174 -11.29 22.36 9.34
CA LEU A 174 -12.00 22.14 10.60
C LEU A 174 -11.93 20.68 11.06
N LEU A 175 -11.94 19.73 10.11
CA LEU A 175 -11.78 18.32 10.40
C LEU A 175 -10.34 18.00 10.88
N GLU A 176 -9.31 18.60 10.26
CA GLU A 176 -7.93 18.50 10.74
C GLU A 176 -7.77 19.03 12.16
N GLU A 177 -8.34 20.21 12.45
CA GLU A 177 -8.32 20.78 13.80
C GLU A 177 -9.05 19.90 14.82
N LYS A 178 -10.17 19.29 14.42
CA LYS A 178 -10.90 18.34 15.27
C LYS A 178 -10.05 17.10 15.55
N CYS A 179 -9.44 16.52 14.52
CA CYS A 179 -8.56 15.37 14.65
C CYS A 179 -7.40 15.66 15.61
N LEU A 180 -6.73 16.82 15.49
CA LEU A 180 -5.66 17.24 16.40
C LEU A 180 -6.12 17.45 17.85
N ARG A 181 -7.38 17.80 18.06
CA ARG A 181 -7.98 17.87 19.41
C ARG A 181 -8.29 16.50 19.99
N THR A 182 -8.74 15.58 19.13
CA THR A 182 -9.06 14.20 19.53
C THR A 182 -7.78 13.42 19.86
N PHE A 183 -6.75 13.57 19.05
CA PHE A 183 -5.48 12.88 19.20
C PHE A 183 -4.36 13.84 19.59
N HIS A 184 -4.14 13.97 20.87
CA HIS A 184 -3.12 14.89 21.39
C HIS A 184 -1.71 14.50 20.91
N LYS A 185 -0.92 15.47 20.45
CA LYS A 185 0.43 15.25 19.87
C LYS A 185 0.44 14.41 18.60
N SER A 186 -0.61 14.46 17.79
CA SER A 186 -0.67 13.84 16.49
C SER A 186 -0.37 14.84 15.36
N LYS A 187 -0.20 14.30 14.15
CA LYS A 187 -0.34 15.07 12.92
C LYS A 187 -1.62 14.62 12.23
N CYS A 188 -2.29 15.54 11.54
CA CYS A 188 -3.45 15.22 10.75
C CYS A 188 -3.41 15.99 9.43
N SER A 189 -3.79 15.33 8.35
CA SER A 189 -3.98 15.95 7.03
C SER A 189 -5.26 15.44 6.38
N VAL A 190 -5.93 16.32 5.62
CA VAL A 190 -7.03 15.98 4.73
C VAL A 190 -6.54 16.21 3.30
N GLU A 191 -6.41 15.13 2.53
CA GLU A 191 -5.99 15.16 1.14
C GLU A 191 -7.16 14.93 0.20
N PHE A 192 -7.19 15.71 -0.89
CA PHE A 192 -8.12 15.50 -2.00
C PHE A 192 -7.37 14.86 -3.15
N LEU A 193 -7.86 13.70 -3.60
CA LEU A 193 -7.31 13.01 -4.78
C LEU A 193 -8.35 13.00 -5.89
N GLY A 194 -7.98 13.56 -7.04
CA GLY A 194 -8.78 13.53 -8.26
C GLY A 194 -8.27 12.51 -9.27
N ALA A 195 -8.94 12.43 -10.40
CA ALA A 195 -8.57 11.52 -11.48
C ALA A 195 -7.11 11.70 -11.94
N ARG A 196 -6.62 12.94 -11.93
CA ARG A 196 -5.25 13.26 -12.35
C ARG A 196 -4.24 12.75 -11.33
N GLU A 197 -4.39 13.12 -10.05
CA GLU A 197 -3.49 12.71 -8.98
C GLU A 197 -3.43 11.18 -8.85
N LEU A 198 -4.57 10.51 -9.02
CA LEU A 198 -4.67 9.06 -8.99
C LEU A 198 -3.95 8.41 -10.18
N LEU A 199 -4.09 8.95 -11.40
CA LEU A 199 -3.35 8.48 -12.57
C LEU A 199 -1.85 8.79 -12.45
N ASP A 200 -1.50 9.97 -11.94
CA ASP A 200 -0.09 10.32 -11.71
C ASP A 200 0.55 9.40 -10.67
N SER A 201 -0.21 8.91 -9.69
CA SER A 201 0.27 7.95 -8.69
C SER A 201 0.58 6.57 -9.28
N THR A 202 -0.12 6.15 -10.36
CA THR A 202 0.19 4.89 -11.05
C THR A 202 1.58 4.92 -11.69
N ASN A 203 2.00 6.11 -12.14
CA ASN A 203 3.31 6.33 -12.76
C ASN A 203 4.41 6.72 -11.76
N ARG A 204 4.06 6.97 -10.50
CA ARG A 204 5.02 7.25 -9.43
C ARG A 204 5.65 5.96 -8.93
N GLN A 205 6.54 5.44 -9.72
CA GLN A 205 7.66 4.70 -9.16
C GLN A 205 8.70 5.74 -8.73
N PRO A 206 9.32 5.63 -7.58
CA PRO A 206 10.52 6.41 -7.32
C PRO A 206 11.50 6.04 -8.43
N ASP A 207 12.02 7.03 -9.17
CA ASP A 207 13.08 6.85 -10.16
C ASP A 207 14.29 6.24 -9.46
N ALA A 208 14.26 4.95 -9.26
CA ALA A 208 15.29 4.22 -8.54
C ALA A 208 16.14 3.46 -9.53
N THR A 209 17.36 3.91 -9.72
CA THR A 209 18.39 3.11 -10.39
C THR A 209 19.06 2.24 -9.34
N LEU A 210 18.80 0.94 -9.41
CA LEU A 210 19.34 -0.05 -8.47
C LEU A 210 20.54 -0.77 -9.07
N PRO A 211 21.68 -0.82 -8.37
CA PRO A 211 22.84 -1.57 -8.81
C PRO A 211 22.69 -3.07 -8.47
N LEU A 212 22.83 -3.94 -9.46
CA LEU A 212 22.92 -5.38 -9.30
C LEU A 212 24.35 -5.84 -9.61
N VAL A 213 25.03 -6.41 -8.63
CA VAL A 213 26.39 -6.93 -8.82
C VAL A 213 26.32 -8.23 -9.59
N THR A 214 26.99 -8.29 -10.75
CA THR A 214 27.01 -9.47 -11.64
C THR A 214 28.40 -10.04 -11.75
N GLN A 215 28.51 -11.36 -11.75
CA GLN A 215 29.77 -12.07 -11.97
C GLN A 215 30.15 -12.12 -13.45
N ARG A 216 29.18 -12.33 -14.32
CA ARG A 216 29.31 -12.35 -15.79
C ARG A 216 28.00 -11.88 -16.40
N TYR A 217 28.07 -11.33 -17.58
CA TYR A 217 26.92 -10.98 -18.38
C TYR A 217 27.14 -11.22 -19.86
N ILE A 218 26.05 -11.37 -20.58
CA ILE A 218 26.00 -11.42 -22.04
C ILE A 218 25.09 -10.28 -22.48
N ASP A 219 25.60 -9.43 -23.36
CA ASP A 219 24.85 -8.32 -23.94
C ASP A 219 24.09 -8.86 -25.18
N CYS A 220 22.80 -8.52 -25.23
CA CYS A 220 21.89 -8.88 -26.31
C CYS A 220 21.29 -7.62 -26.92
N ALA A 221 21.69 -7.24 -28.09
CA ALA A 221 21.10 -6.15 -28.85
C ALA A 221 19.92 -6.65 -29.71
N PHE A 222 18.80 -5.96 -29.67
CA PHE A 222 17.61 -6.28 -30.45
C PHE A 222 17.40 -5.25 -31.57
N SER A 223 16.81 -5.72 -32.69
CA SER A 223 16.58 -4.90 -33.89
C SER A 223 15.64 -3.70 -33.68
N ASN A 224 14.84 -3.70 -32.64
CA ASN A 224 13.94 -2.61 -32.26
C ASN A 224 14.59 -1.52 -31.37
N GLY A 225 15.91 -1.62 -31.14
CA GLY A 225 16.66 -0.68 -30.29
C GLY A 225 16.59 -1.00 -28.79
N SER A 226 15.89 -2.06 -28.38
CA SER A 226 15.91 -2.53 -26.99
C SER A 226 17.25 -3.21 -26.69
N ALA A 227 17.72 -3.06 -25.45
CA ALA A 227 18.87 -3.80 -24.93
C ALA A 227 18.40 -4.92 -23.99
N GLY A 228 19.10 -6.02 -23.98
CA GLY A 228 18.87 -7.13 -23.05
C GLY A 228 20.19 -7.66 -22.50
N TYR A 229 20.15 -8.11 -21.26
CA TYR A 229 21.32 -8.68 -20.59
C TYR A 229 20.97 -10.01 -19.96
N VAL A 230 21.80 -11.04 -20.18
CA VAL A 230 21.74 -12.28 -19.41
C VAL A 230 22.87 -12.23 -18.38
N CYS A 231 22.53 -12.25 -17.10
CA CYS A 231 23.49 -12.05 -16.02
C CYS A 231 23.60 -13.26 -15.10
N PHE A 232 24.83 -13.62 -14.73
CA PHE A 232 25.07 -14.54 -13.63
C PHE A 232 25.28 -13.74 -12.35
N VAL A 233 24.41 -13.93 -11.37
CA VAL A 233 24.35 -13.17 -10.13
C VAL A 233 24.42 -14.12 -8.94
N ASN A 234 25.21 -13.78 -7.92
CA ASN A 234 25.20 -14.51 -6.68
C ASN A 234 23.91 -14.24 -5.91
N LEU A 235 23.30 -15.25 -5.29
CA LEU A 235 22.03 -15.10 -4.54
C LEU A 235 22.13 -14.05 -3.43
N LYS A 236 23.26 -13.87 -2.78
CA LYS A 236 23.45 -12.81 -1.77
C LYS A 236 23.38 -11.41 -2.38
N GLU A 237 23.94 -11.23 -3.58
CA GLU A 237 23.88 -9.95 -4.29
C GLU A 237 22.49 -9.71 -4.87
N PHE A 238 21.79 -10.75 -5.30
CA PHE A 238 20.39 -10.66 -5.70
C PHE A 238 19.48 -10.32 -4.52
N TYR A 239 19.69 -10.93 -3.35
CA TYR A 239 18.97 -10.58 -2.13
C TYR A 239 19.15 -9.10 -1.76
N LYS A 240 20.37 -8.56 -1.82
CA LYS A 240 20.61 -7.12 -1.59
C LYS A 240 19.92 -6.22 -2.62
N PHE A 241 19.78 -6.69 -3.86
CA PHE A 241 19.09 -5.94 -4.91
C PHE A 241 17.58 -5.83 -4.64
N ILE A 242 16.96 -6.91 -4.17
CA ILE A 242 15.53 -6.95 -3.88
C ILE A 242 15.17 -6.48 -2.46
N SER A 243 16.15 -6.20 -1.61
CA SER A 243 15.95 -5.75 -0.22
C SER A 243 16.36 -4.28 -0.05
N ASP A 244 15.71 -3.60 0.87
CA ASP A 244 16.08 -2.26 1.30
C ASP A 244 17.26 -2.26 2.30
N GLU A 245 17.58 -1.11 2.86
CA GLU A 245 18.67 -0.94 3.84
C GLU A 245 18.41 -1.67 5.17
N ASN A 246 17.16 -1.98 5.47
CA ASN A 246 16.74 -2.72 6.67
C ASN A 246 16.69 -4.24 6.43
N GLY A 247 16.91 -4.68 5.17
CA GLY A 247 16.79 -6.08 4.77
C GLY A 247 15.35 -6.50 4.44
N GLU A 248 14.40 -5.56 4.43
CA GLU A 248 13.02 -5.82 4.02
C GLU A 248 12.91 -5.80 2.49
N LYS A 249 11.92 -6.50 1.97
CA LYS A 249 11.63 -6.56 0.53
C LYS A 249 11.34 -5.15 -0.01
N ARG A 250 12.03 -4.74 -1.09
CA ARG A 250 11.76 -3.45 -1.74
C ARG A 250 10.37 -3.44 -2.34
N THR A 251 9.58 -2.43 -1.99
CA THR A 251 8.30 -2.16 -2.63
C THR A 251 8.51 -1.70 -4.08
N GLY A 252 7.57 -2.00 -4.95
CA GLY A 252 7.60 -1.57 -6.35
C GLY A 252 8.38 -2.47 -7.32
N ILE A 253 9.39 -3.24 -6.87
CA ILE A 253 10.11 -4.18 -7.75
C ILE A 253 9.20 -5.34 -8.21
N PHE A 254 8.20 -5.68 -7.41
CA PHE A 254 7.31 -6.83 -7.61
C PHE A 254 5.92 -6.45 -8.13
N GLU A 255 5.62 -5.17 -8.35
CA GLU A 255 4.28 -4.69 -8.76
C GLU A 255 3.75 -5.30 -10.05
N SER A 256 4.62 -5.68 -10.96
CA SER A 256 4.25 -6.36 -12.20
C SER A 256 4.30 -7.89 -12.12
N ASN A 257 4.56 -8.44 -10.93
CA ASN A 257 4.64 -9.88 -10.76
C ASN A 257 3.25 -10.48 -10.61
N VAL A 258 2.73 -11.08 -11.67
CA VAL A 258 1.40 -11.76 -11.72
C VAL A 258 1.36 -13.03 -10.86
N ARG A 259 2.48 -13.45 -10.28
CA ARG A 259 2.60 -14.68 -9.48
C ARG A 259 2.98 -14.35 -8.06
N ASP A 260 1.97 -14.18 -7.24
CA ASP A 260 2.16 -14.10 -5.82
C ASP A 260 2.73 -15.40 -5.22
N TYR A 261 3.46 -15.28 -4.12
CA TYR A 261 3.99 -16.42 -3.41
C TYR A 261 2.85 -17.32 -2.93
N GLN A 262 2.71 -18.49 -3.55
CA GLN A 262 1.65 -19.46 -3.27
C GLN A 262 1.89 -20.31 -2.01
N GLY A 263 2.74 -19.84 -1.10
CA GLY A 263 3.05 -20.57 0.12
C GLY A 263 3.82 -21.89 -0.12
N ARG A 264 3.48 -22.95 0.63
CA ARG A 264 4.17 -24.26 0.56
C ARG A 264 3.58 -25.17 -0.53
N VAL A 265 3.44 -24.67 -1.76
CA VAL A 265 3.16 -25.53 -2.91
C VAL A 265 4.34 -26.45 -3.23
N GLU A 266 4.11 -27.53 -4.02
CA GLU A 266 5.09 -28.56 -4.30
C GLU A 266 6.40 -27.99 -4.85
N VAL A 267 6.34 -27.07 -5.81
CA VAL A 267 7.50 -26.39 -6.41
C VAL A 267 8.32 -25.64 -5.35
N ASN A 268 7.68 -24.90 -4.47
CA ASN A 268 8.37 -24.16 -3.41
C ASN A 268 9.01 -25.09 -2.37
N LYS A 269 8.43 -26.26 -2.12
CA LYS A 269 9.03 -27.30 -1.26
C LYS A 269 10.28 -27.89 -1.92
N GLU A 270 10.24 -28.14 -3.23
CA GLU A 270 11.39 -28.63 -3.98
C GLU A 270 12.54 -27.62 -4.01
N ILE A 271 12.23 -26.33 -4.18
CA ILE A 271 13.22 -25.25 -4.09
C ILE A 271 13.86 -25.23 -2.69
N SER A 272 13.04 -25.23 -1.63
CA SER A 272 13.55 -25.28 -0.26
C SER A 272 14.39 -26.50 0.00
N PHE A 273 13.94 -27.67 -0.44
CA PHE A 273 14.70 -28.93 -0.31
C PHE A 273 16.05 -28.86 -1.01
N THR A 274 16.12 -28.26 -2.22
CA THR A 274 17.37 -28.10 -2.95
C THR A 274 18.36 -27.20 -2.19
N LEU A 275 17.87 -26.10 -1.63
CA LEU A 275 18.70 -25.17 -0.83
C LEU A 275 19.23 -25.82 0.44
N GLU A 276 18.42 -26.67 1.10
CA GLU A 276 18.77 -27.28 2.38
C GLU A 276 19.67 -28.52 2.25
N HIS A 277 19.56 -29.29 1.14
CA HIS A 277 20.10 -30.64 1.09
C HIS A 277 21.10 -30.90 -0.04
N LYS A 278 21.05 -30.15 -1.15
CA LYS A 278 21.88 -30.42 -2.33
C LYS A 278 23.04 -29.46 -2.55
N GLY A 279 23.10 -28.41 -1.74
CA GLY A 279 24.13 -27.40 -1.84
C GLY A 279 23.92 -26.39 -2.98
N GLU A 280 24.78 -25.36 -2.97
CA GLU A 280 24.64 -24.18 -3.84
C GLU A 280 24.86 -24.50 -5.35
N GLU A 281 25.59 -25.58 -5.68
CA GLU A 281 25.96 -25.90 -7.05
C GLU A 281 24.80 -26.42 -7.91
N ASP A 282 23.84 -27.13 -7.30
CA ASP A 282 22.70 -27.69 -8.03
C ASP A 282 21.53 -26.72 -8.17
N PHE A 283 21.47 -25.68 -7.34
CA PHE A 283 20.34 -24.75 -7.29
C PHE A 283 20.07 -24.07 -8.64
N TRP A 284 21.08 -23.56 -9.31
CA TRP A 284 20.94 -22.83 -10.57
C TRP A 284 20.65 -23.72 -11.77
N TRP A 285 20.97 -25.01 -11.70
CA TRP A 285 20.61 -26.00 -12.73
C TRP A 285 19.15 -26.43 -12.64
N LEU A 286 18.58 -26.44 -11.41
CA LEU A 286 17.26 -26.97 -11.13
C LEU A 286 16.18 -25.88 -11.10
N ASN A 287 16.58 -24.62 -11.03
CA ASN A 287 15.65 -23.50 -10.92
C ASN A 287 15.77 -22.57 -12.13
N ASN A 288 14.63 -22.02 -12.54
CA ASN A 288 14.58 -21.00 -13.59
C ASN A 288 15.24 -19.72 -13.10
N GLY A 289 15.78 -18.94 -14.04
CA GLY A 289 16.25 -17.60 -13.74
C GLY A 289 15.11 -16.63 -13.43
N VAL A 290 15.46 -15.40 -13.06
CA VAL A 290 14.54 -14.31 -12.83
C VAL A 290 14.59 -13.35 -14.01
N THR A 291 13.45 -12.96 -14.54
CA THR A 291 13.34 -11.92 -15.56
C THR A 291 13.12 -10.57 -14.87
N ILE A 292 13.90 -9.56 -15.25
CA ILE A 292 13.74 -8.19 -14.80
C ILE A 292 13.44 -7.33 -16.02
N LEU A 293 12.30 -6.68 -16.03
CA LEU A 293 11.97 -5.62 -16.97
C LEU A 293 12.42 -4.29 -16.39
N ALA A 294 12.91 -3.37 -17.20
CA ALA A 294 13.36 -2.06 -16.74
C ALA A 294 13.18 -1.01 -17.83
N GLU A 295 13.07 0.24 -17.44
CA GLU A 295 13.04 1.37 -18.38
C GLU A 295 14.41 1.55 -19.02
N GLU A 296 15.46 1.43 -18.23
CA GLU A 296 16.84 1.53 -18.68
C GLU A 296 17.73 0.57 -17.90
N ALA A 297 18.73 0.01 -18.58
CA ALA A 297 19.78 -0.74 -17.94
C ALA A 297 21.12 -0.47 -18.61
N PHE A 298 22.16 -0.21 -17.82
CA PHE A 298 23.51 0.00 -18.33
C PHE A 298 24.58 -0.64 -17.47
N ILE A 299 25.63 -1.10 -18.11
CA ILE A 299 26.74 -1.80 -17.45
C ILE A 299 27.80 -0.81 -16.98
N THR A 300 28.16 -0.93 -15.70
CA THR A 300 29.36 -0.31 -15.10
C THR A 300 30.04 -1.40 -14.28
N PRO A 301 30.92 -2.21 -14.88
CA PRO A 301 31.47 -3.39 -14.22
C PRO A 301 32.00 -3.12 -12.81
N PRO A 302 31.76 -3.96 -11.84
CA PRO A 302 31.06 -5.26 -11.93
C PRO A 302 29.54 -5.18 -11.76
N ARG A 303 28.91 -4.05 -12.03
CA ARG A 303 27.49 -3.80 -11.79
C ARG A 303 26.73 -3.57 -13.09
N ILE A 304 25.49 -4.02 -13.11
CA ILE A 304 24.46 -3.52 -13.99
C ILE A 304 23.56 -2.58 -13.17
N ASN A 305 23.39 -1.35 -13.64
CA ASN A 305 22.49 -0.36 -13.03
C ASN A 305 21.16 -0.44 -13.77
N ILE A 306 20.09 -0.65 -13.03
CA ILE A 306 18.78 -0.97 -13.56
C ILE A 306 17.81 0.09 -13.05
N THR A 307 17.25 0.88 -13.96
CA THR A 307 16.29 1.95 -13.65
C THR A 307 14.88 1.39 -13.70
N ASN A 308 14.13 1.61 -12.64
CA ASN A 308 12.76 1.15 -12.45
C ASN A 308 12.59 -0.34 -12.76
N PRO A 309 13.31 -1.23 -12.03
CA PRO A 309 13.23 -2.66 -12.25
C PRO A 309 11.89 -3.26 -11.82
N HIS A 310 11.34 -4.13 -12.66
CA HIS A 310 10.17 -4.96 -12.38
C HIS A 310 10.53 -6.43 -12.52
N LEU A 311 10.28 -7.21 -11.48
CA LEU A 311 10.44 -8.66 -11.49
C LEU A 311 9.18 -9.32 -12.06
N SER A 312 9.37 -10.21 -13.03
CA SER A 312 8.31 -10.95 -13.72
C SER A 312 8.41 -12.44 -13.43
#